data_c6f14b5079f29062aa8ac4bf59ff7cd5
#
_entry.id   c6f14b5079f29062aa8ac4bf59ff7cd5
#
_cell.length_a   1.000
_cell.length_b   1.000
_cell.length_c   1.000
_cell.angle_alpha   90.00
_cell.angle_beta   90.00
_cell.angle_gamma   90.00
#
_symmetry.space_group_name_H-M   'P 1'
#
loop_
_entity.id
_entity.type
_entity.pdbx_description
1 polymer ?
#
loop_
_entity_poly.entity_id
_entity_poly.type
_entity_poly.pdbx_seq_one_letter_code
_entity_poly.pdbx_strand_id
1 'polypeptide(L)'
;MTGEMLIYLLLAGFAGGFINGLAGFGTALFALGFLLQILSPLEAVGIVLILSVFSGLQGLWIVRQQIFENPKRLSRFLLPALFGIPLGVYSLSFIDTNLLKIFIGLFMLFYGGFFAFRANLPVFSGRAPIMDRLVGLVGGIFGGAAGLSGAIITVWLSMRPYSKNETRAVLQPYNVAVLGLSVLMLAASGAYSLSSLIYLGVVMPAGLIAAQTGIWLFKRLDTAQFRRLLIILMFVSGVMLILRSLTGL
;
A
#
# COMPACT_ATOMS: atom_id res chain seq x y z
N MET A 1 4.88 -26.99 3.70
CA MET A 1 4.20 -25.81 4.28
C MET A 1 3.60 -26.26 5.61
N THR A 2 4.00 -25.64 6.72
CA THR A 2 3.46 -25.94 8.06
C THR A 2 2.08 -25.31 8.23
N GLY A 3 1.25 -25.81 9.19
CA GLY A 3 -0.06 -25.20 9.47
C GLY A 3 0.05 -23.75 9.94
N GLU A 4 1.08 -23.42 10.71
CA GLU A 4 1.38 -22.04 11.13
C GLU A 4 1.65 -21.12 9.94
N MET A 5 2.50 -21.56 9.02
CA MET A 5 2.81 -20.81 7.80
C MET A 5 1.55 -20.53 6.97
N LEU A 6 0.65 -21.51 6.86
CA LEU A 6 -0.62 -21.35 6.15
C LEU A 6 -1.47 -20.24 6.80
N ILE A 7 -1.56 -20.21 8.13
CA ILE A 7 -2.30 -19.19 8.87
C ILE A 7 -1.73 -17.79 8.58
N TYR A 8 -0.40 -17.61 8.65
CA TYR A 8 0.22 -16.31 8.35
C TYR A 8 -0.03 -15.85 6.91
N LEU A 9 0.03 -16.76 5.94
CA LEU A 9 -0.26 -16.46 4.53
C LEU A 9 -1.72 -16.03 4.33
N LEU A 10 -2.67 -16.74 4.95
CA LEU A 10 -4.09 -16.40 4.87
C LEU A 10 -4.39 -15.06 5.54
N LEU A 11 -3.83 -14.81 6.73
CA LEU A 11 -3.99 -13.53 7.44
C LEU A 11 -3.38 -12.37 6.64
N ALA A 12 -2.21 -12.57 6.03
CA ALA A 12 -1.58 -11.57 5.18
C ALA A 12 -2.45 -11.24 3.96
N GLY A 13 -2.95 -12.28 3.27
CA GLY A 13 -3.85 -12.13 2.13
C GLY A 13 -5.11 -11.37 2.53
N PHE A 14 -5.78 -11.82 3.58
CA PHE A 14 -7.02 -11.21 4.06
C PHE A 14 -6.81 -9.75 4.48
N ALA A 15 -5.85 -9.47 5.37
CA ALA A 15 -5.60 -8.12 5.87
C ALA A 15 -5.16 -7.16 4.74
N GLY A 16 -4.21 -7.59 3.91
CA GLY A 16 -3.72 -6.79 2.79
C GLY A 16 -4.76 -6.54 1.72
N GLY A 17 -5.52 -7.58 1.34
CA GLY A 17 -6.60 -7.46 0.36
C GLY A 17 -7.75 -6.57 0.85
N PHE A 18 -8.22 -6.80 2.07
CA PHE A 18 -9.29 -6.00 2.68
C PHE A 18 -8.95 -4.51 2.69
N ILE A 19 -7.77 -4.15 3.18
CA ILE A 19 -7.38 -2.73 3.26
C ILE A 19 -7.20 -2.10 1.87
N ASN A 20 -6.66 -2.85 0.90
CA ASN A 20 -6.56 -2.37 -0.47
C ASN A 20 -7.94 -2.13 -1.08
N GLY A 21 -8.86 -3.06 -0.90
CA GLY A 21 -10.25 -2.90 -1.34
C GLY A 21 -10.91 -1.69 -0.69
N LEU A 22 -10.72 -1.50 0.60
CA LEU A 22 -11.28 -0.39 1.38
C LEU A 22 -10.66 0.96 0.98
N ALA A 23 -9.33 1.08 1.03
CA ALA A 23 -8.62 2.35 0.91
C ALA A 23 -8.03 2.60 -0.49
N GLY A 24 -7.82 1.57 -1.29
CA GLY A 24 -7.12 1.65 -2.57
C GLY A 24 -5.59 1.63 -2.44
N PHE A 25 -5.06 1.39 -1.24
CA PHE A 25 -3.65 1.27 -0.90
C PHE A 25 -3.49 0.50 0.42
N GLY A 26 -2.25 0.32 0.89
CA GLY A 26 -1.99 -0.18 2.25
C GLY A 26 -1.84 -1.69 2.36
N THR A 27 -1.91 -2.45 1.26
CA THR A 27 -1.64 -3.90 1.30
C THR A 27 -0.36 -4.20 2.06
N ALA A 28 0.73 -3.48 1.75
CA ALA A 28 2.03 -3.67 2.38
C ALA A 28 1.98 -3.41 3.90
N LEU A 29 1.33 -2.34 4.33
CA LEU A 29 1.24 -1.96 5.73
C LEU A 29 0.63 -3.07 6.61
N PHE A 30 -0.33 -3.81 6.06
CA PHE A 30 -1.04 -4.85 6.81
C PHE A 30 -0.53 -6.26 6.54
N ALA A 31 -0.20 -6.59 5.28
CA ALA A 31 0.26 -7.93 4.92
C ALA A 31 1.70 -8.20 5.35
N LEU A 32 2.62 -7.21 5.27
CA LEU A 32 4.03 -7.40 5.66
C LEU A 32 4.19 -7.73 7.13
N GLY A 33 3.33 -7.23 8.01
CA GLY A 33 3.34 -7.57 9.42
C GLY A 33 3.22 -9.08 9.70
N PHE A 34 2.51 -9.80 8.81
CA PHE A 34 2.40 -11.26 8.87
C PHE A 34 3.50 -11.96 8.07
N LEU A 35 3.75 -11.53 6.83
CA LEU A 35 4.69 -12.21 5.94
C LEU A 35 6.14 -12.14 6.43
N LEU A 36 6.57 -11.04 7.02
CA LEU A 36 7.93 -10.87 7.56
C LEU A 36 8.20 -11.72 8.82
N GLN A 37 7.22 -12.45 9.34
CA GLN A 37 7.44 -13.44 10.39
C GLN A 37 7.97 -14.78 9.83
N ILE A 38 7.68 -15.05 8.55
CA ILE A 38 7.90 -16.36 7.93
C ILE A 38 8.73 -16.29 6.64
N LEU A 39 8.93 -15.09 6.09
CA LEU A 39 9.62 -14.88 4.81
C LEU A 39 10.69 -13.80 4.91
N SER A 40 11.66 -13.86 3.99
CA SER A 40 12.63 -12.79 3.79
C SER A 40 11.97 -11.50 3.27
N PRO A 41 12.57 -10.31 3.48
CA PRO A 41 12.03 -9.05 2.98
C PRO A 41 11.72 -9.08 1.48
N LEU A 42 12.63 -9.63 0.68
CA LEU A 42 12.48 -9.69 -0.76
C LEU A 42 11.27 -10.52 -1.19
N GLU A 43 11.08 -11.71 -0.58
CA GLU A 43 9.93 -12.58 -0.87
C GLU A 43 8.63 -11.96 -0.36
N ALA A 44 8.62 -11.45 0.87
CA ALA A 44 7.44 -10.84 1.48
C ALA A 44 6.96 -9.63 0.67
N VAL A 45 7.88 -8.71 0.31
CA VAL A 45 7.55 -7.55 -0.51
C VAL A 45 7.10 -7.98 -1.90
N GLY A 46 7.80 -8.94 -2.53
CA GLY A 46 7.42 -9.46 -3.86
C GLY A 46 5.98 -9.98 -3.88
N ILE A 47 5.57 -10.78 -2.89
CA ILE A 47 4.20 -11.29 -2.76
C ILE A 47 3.19 -10.15 -2.57
N VAL A 48 3.52 -9.20 -1.70
CA VAL A 48 2.65 -8.04 -1.43
C VAL A 48 2.45 -7.16 -2.65
N LEU A 49 3.50 -6.95 -3.45
CA LEU A 49 3.40 -6.18 -4.68
C LEU A 49 2.40 -6.82 -5.65
N ILE A 50 2.48 -8.13 -5.88
CA ILE A 50 1.57 -8.85 -6.76
C ILE A 50 0.13 -8.78 -6.21
N LEU A 51 -0.08 -9.08 -4.92
CA LEU A 51 -1.39 -8.96 -4.28
C LEU A 51 -1.97 -7.55 -4.43
N SER A 52 -1.12 -6.52 -4.24
CA SER A 52 -1.54 -5.11 -4.35
C SER A 52 -2.00 -4.76 -5.76
N VAL A 53 -1.28 -5.22 -6.77
CA VAL A 53 -1.62 -4.97 -8.19
C VAL A 53 -2.98 -5.60 -8.50
N PHE A 54 -3.16 -6.89 -8.23
CA PHE A 54 -4.40 -7.59 -8.56
C PHE A 54 -5.61 -7.08 -7.77
N SER A 55 -5.44 -6.82 -6.47
CA SER A 55 -6.50 -6.20 -5.65
C SER A 55 -6.79 -4.78 -6.14
N GLY A 56 -5.75 -4.06 -6.57
CA GLY A 56 -5.85 -2.71 -7.11
C GLY A 56 -6.60 -2.63 -8.43
N LEU A 57 -6.44 -3.61 -9.34
CA LEU A 57 -7.18 -3.67 -10.60
C LEU A 57 -8.70 -3.69 -10.37
N GLN A 58 -9.18 -4.41 -9.36
CA GLN A 58 -10.60 -4.39 -8.98
C GLN A 58 -11.07 -2.98 -8.59
N GLY A 59 -10.22 -2.22 -7.90
CA GLY A 59 -10.52 -0.84 -7.51
C GLY A 59 -10.51 0.16 -8.67
N LEU A 60 -9.69 -0.05 -9.72
CA LEU A 60 -9.63 0.82 -10.89
C LEU A 60 -10.98 0.92 -11.62
N TRP A 61 -11.70 -0.19 -11.71
CA TRP A 61 -13.00 -0.23 -12.37
C TRP A 61 -14.02 0.70 -11.71
N ILE A 62 -13.93 0.91 -10.41
CA ILE A 62 -14.86 1.76 -9.65
C ILE A 62 -14.67 3.24 -10.00
N VAL A 63 -13.42 3.67 -10.21
CA VAL A 63 -13.08 5.09 -10.41
C VAL A 63 -12.65 5.41 -11.84
N ARG A 64 -12.92 4.51 -12.78
CA ARG A 64 -12.48 4.67 -14.19
C ARG A 64 -12.91 5.99 -14.83
N GLN A 65 -14.13 6.43 -14.57
CA GLN A 65 -14.64 7.70 -15.13
C GLN A 65 -13.83 8.89 -14.65
N GLN A 66 -13.62 9.00 -13.34
CA GLN A 66 -12.86 10.08 -12.72
C GLN A 66 -11.37 10.10 -13.14
N ILE A 67 -10.79 8.95 -13.50
CA ILE A 67 -9.43 8.86 -14.05
C ILE A 67 -9.35 9.60 -15.39
N PHE A 68 -10.32 9.35 -16.28
CA PHE A 68 -10.34 9.96 -17.61
C PHE A 68 -10.72 11.44 -17.61
N GLU A 69 -11.41 11.93 -16.58
CA GLU A 69 -11.75 13.35 -16.44
C GLU A 69 -10.49 14.23 -16.24
N ASN A 70 -9.45 13.73 -15.59
CA ASN A 70 -8.26 14.53 -15.31
C ASN A 70 -6.93 13.75 -15.37
N PRO A 71 -6.53 13.25 -16.55
CA PRO A 71 -5.31 12.44 -16.71
C PRO A 71 -4.03 13.21 -16.39
N LYS A 72 -4.02 14.54 -16.59
CA LYS A 72 -2.89 15.42 -16.25
C LYS A 72 -2.60 15.46 -14.74
N ARG A 73 -3.60 15.20 -13.90
CA ARG A 73 -3.41 15.11 -12.45
C ARG A 73 -2.60 13.86 -12.11
N LEU A 74 -2.98 12.71 -12.65
CA LEU A 74 -2.27 11.45 -12.44
C LEU A 74 -0.82 11.52 -12.95
N SER A 75 -0.60 12.05 -14.15
CA SER A 75 0.74 12.09 -14.76
C SER A 75 1.76 12.88 -13.95
N ARG A 76 1.33 13.90 -13.19
CA ARG A 76 2.23 14.68 -12.31
C ARG A 76 2.85 13.83 -11.20
N PHE A 77 2.15 12.83 -10.71
CA PHE A 77 2.66 11.88 -9.72
C PHE A 77 3.39 10.72 -10.39
N LEU A 78 2.82 10.16 -11.45
CA LEU A 78 3.30 8.92 -12.05
C LEU A 78 4.64 9.08 -12.77
N LEU A 79 4.81 10.16 -13.55
CA LEU A 79 6.06 10.35 -14.30
C LEU A 79 7.30 10.44 -13.41
N PRO A 80 7.33 11.22 -12.31
CA PRO A 80 8.46 11.21 -11.39
C PRO A 80 8.66 9.87 -10.68
N ALA A 81 7.56 9.14 -10.40
CA ALA A 81 7.65 7.83 -9.77
C ALA A 81 8.47 6.83 -10.59
N LEU A 82 8.44 6.91 -11.92
CA LEU A 82 9.23 6.05 -12.81
C LEU A 82 10.73 6.10 -12.50
N PHE A 83 11.25 7.24 -12.03
CA PHE A 83 12.63 7.38 -11.58
C PHE A 83 12.85 6.88 -10.14
N GLY A 84 11.82 6.99 -9.29
CA GLY A 84 11.89 6.52 -7.91
C GLY A 84 11.83 5.00 -7.77
N ILE A 85 11.04 4.31 -8.62
CA ILE A 85 10.83 2.86 -8.54
C ILE A 85 12.15 2.08 -8.61
N PRO A 86 13.05 2.31 -9.59
CA PRO A 86 14.33 1.58 -9.65
C PRO A 86 15.18 1.75 -8.40
N LEU A 87 15.24 2.97 -7.84
CA LEU A 87 15.95 3.24 -6.61
C LEU A 87 15.37 2.46 -5.43
N GLY A 88 14.04 2.41 -5.33
CA GLY A 88 13.34 1.64 -4.29
C GLY A 88 13.57 0.14 -4.41
N VAL A 89 13.38 -0.42 -5.59
CA VAL A 89 13.59 -1.87 -5.85
C VAL A 89 15.05 -2.27 -5.57
N TYR A 90 16.01 -1.45 -6.02
CA TYR A 90 17.42 -1.71 -5.75
C TYR A 90 17.73 -1.68 -4.24
N SER A 91 17.17 -0.73 -3.49
CA SER A 91 17.39 -0.62 -2.05
C SER A 91 16.88 -1.84 -1.27
N LEU A 92 15.84 -2.51 -1.75
CA LEU A 92 15.25 -3.68 -1.07
C LEU A 92 16.25 -4.81 -0.85
N SER A 93 17.24 -4.96 -1.72
CA SER A 93 18.30 -5.97 -1.59
C SER A 93 19.23 -5.76 -0.39
N PHE A 94 19.23 -4.57 0.21
CA PHE A 94 20.07 -4.19 1.34
C PHE A 94 19.30 -3.99 2.64
N ILE A 95 17.97 -4.10 2.63
CA ILE A 95 17.14 -3.85 3.80
C ILE A 95 17.05 -5.12 4.65
N ASP A 96 17.45 -4.99 5.91
CA ASP A 96 17.26 -6.02 6.94
C ASP A 96 15.79 -6.18 7.35
N THR A 97 15.39 -7.40 7.71
CA THR A 97 14.00 -7.73 8.10
C THR A 97 13.50 -6.90 9.28
N ASN A 98 14.32 -6.75 10.33
CA ASN A 98 13.91 -6.02 11.53
C ASN A 98 13.82 -4.52 11.24
N LEU A 99 14.77 -3.99 10.47
CA LEU A 99 14.73 -2.60 10.02
C LEU A 99 13.46 -2.31 9.22
N LEU A 100 13.07 -3.21 8.33
CA LEU A 100 11.83 -3.07 7.54
C LEU A 100 10.58 -3.12 8.44
N LYS A 101 10.51 -4.06 9.39
CA LYS A 101 9.41 -4.15 10.37
C LYS A 101 9.27 -2.87 11.20
N ILE A 102 10.38 -2.38 11.75
CA ILE A 102 10.40 -1.15 12.55
C ILE A 102 9.96 0.04 11.71
N PHE A 103 10.52 0.17 10.50
CA PHE A 103 10.16 1.25 9.58
C PHE A 103 8.66 1.26 9.26
N ILE A 104 8.09 0.11 8.89
CA ILE A 104 6.65 -0.02 8.60
C ILE A 104 5.82 0.32 9.84
N GLY A 105 6.19 -0.21 11.00
CA GLY A 105 5.48 0.03 12.26
C GLY A 105 5.50 1.52 12.66
N LEU A 106 6.67 2.17 12.60
CA LEU A 106 6.79 3.61 12.86
C LEU A 106 6.00 4.44 11.85
N PHE A 107 6.04 4.04 10.58
CA PHE A 107 5.25 4.71 9.54
C PHE A 107 3.75 4.60 9.81
N MET A 108 3.26 3.43 10.22
CA MET A 108 1.85 3.22 10.58
C MET A 108 1.44 4.05 11.79
N LEU A 109 2.28 4.11 12.84
CA LEU A 109 2.02 4.94 14.03
C LEU A 109 2.03 6.42 13.67
N PHE A 110 3.02 6.88 12.91
CA PHE A 110 3.07 8.27 12.45
C PHE A 110 1.83 8.62 11.63
N TYR A 111 1.47 7.76 10.68
CA TYR A 111 0.31 7.96 9.82
C TYR A 111 -0.98 7.98 10.63
N GLY A 112 -1.22 6.97 11.47
CA GLY A 112 -2.40 6.89 12.33
C GLY A 112 -2.47 8.04 13.33
N GLY A 113 -1.36 8.37 13.99
CA GLY A 113 -1.25 9.49 14.92
C GLY A 113 -1.48 10.84 14.24
N PHE A 114 -0.82 11.08 13.09
CA PHE A 114 -1.01 12.32 12.33
C PHE A 114 -2.49 12.57 11.99
N PHE A 115 -3.17 11.56 11.47
CA PHE A 115 -4.58 11.69 11.12
C PHE A 115 -5.53 11.69 12.32
N ALA A 116 -5.16 11.05 13.45
CA ALA A 116 -5.96 11.05 14.68
C ALA A 116 -5.95 12.42 15.37
N PHE A 117 -4.77 13.04 15.50
CA PHE A 117 -4.61 14.29 16.23
C PHE A 117 -4.92 15.54 15.40
N ARG A 118 -4.99 15.43 14.08
CA ARG A 118 -5.37 16.54 13.19
C ARG A 118 -6.84 16.44 12.75
N ALA A 119 -7.72 17.01 13.55
CA ALA A 119 -9.15 17.11 13.21
C ALA A 119 -9.40 17.91 11.92
N ASN A 120 -8.61 18.98 11.69
CA ASN A 120 -8.69 19.84 10.52
C ASN A 120 -7.31 19.95 9.85
N LEU A 121 -7.10 19.18 8.79
CA LEU A 121 -5.92 19.34 7.93
C LEU A 121 -6.03 20.66 7.15
N PRO A 122 -4.93 21.42 6.99
CA PRO A 122 -4.94 22.58 6.12
C PRO A 122 -5.28 22.13 4.70
N VAL A 123 -6.23 22.80 4.05
CA VAL A 123 -6.62 22.54 2.68
C VAL A 123 -5.84 23.44 1.75
N PHE A 124 -4.96 22.85 0.94
CA PHE A 124 -4.22 23.55 -0.08
C PHE A 124 -5.01 23.56 -1.39
N SER A 125 -5.73 24.63 -1.67
CA SER A 125 -6.55 24.79 -2.89
C SER A 125 -5.76 25.24 -4.12
N GLY A 126 -4.58 25.81 -3.92
CA GLY A 126 -3.70 26.27 -4.99
C GLY A 126 -3.09 25.14 -5.84
N ARG A 127 -2.60 25.47 -7.05
CA ARG A 127 -1.82 24.53 -7.87
C ARG A 127 -0.45 24.31 -7.21
N ALA A 128 -0.06 23.03 -6.99
CA ALA A 128 1.23 22.68 -6.41
C ALA A 128 1.94 21.58 -7.23
N PRO A 129 2.25 21.82 -8.51
CA PRO A 129 2.78 20.80 -9.40
C PRO A 129 4.17 20.29 -8.99
N ILE A 130 4.96 21.09 -8.30
CA ILE A 130 6.29 20.67 -7.80
C ILE A 130 6.10 19.68 -6.65
N MET A 131 5.20 19.97 -5.71
CA MET A 131 4.90 19.08 -4.61
C MET A 131 4.28 17.76 -5.10
N ASP A 132 3.36 17.81 -6.08
CA ASP A 132 2.80 16.62 -6.72
C ASP A 132 3.91 15.71 -7.30
N ARG A 133 4.93 16.31 -7.94
CA ARG A 133 6.07 15.58 -8.51
C ARG A 133 6.99 15.00 -7.43
N LEU A 134 7.31 15.76 -6.40
CA LEU A 134 8.14 15.30 -5.28
C LEU A 134 7.46 14.13 -4.54
N VAL A 135 6.18 14.27 -4.24
CA VAL A 135 5.38 13.22 -3.60
C VAL A 135 5.30 11.98 -4.50
N GLY A 136 5.17 12.17 -5.82
CA GLY A 136 5.20 11.08 -6.79
C GLY A 136 6.54 10.34 -6.79
N LEU A 137 7.66 11.07 -6.83
CA LEU A 137 9.00 10.49 -6.79
C LEU A 137 9.24 9.67 -5.51
N VAL A 138 8.96 10.28 -4.35
CA VAL A 138 9.12 9.64 -3.03
C VAL A 138 8.20 8.41 -2.92
N GLY A 139 6.94 8.54 -3.37
CA GLY A 139 6.01 7.41 -3.42
C GLY A 139 6.49 6.28 -4.34
N GLY A 140 7.20 6.59 -5.43
CA GLY A 140 7.86 5.60 -6.28
C GLY A 140 8.98 4.85 -5.56
N ILE A 141 9.84 5.57 -4.82
CA ILE A 141 10.92 4.96 -4.02
C ILE A 141 10.34 4.02 -2.97
N PHE A 142 9.40 4.48 -2.15
CA PHE A 142 8.78 3.65 -1.11
C PHE A 142 7.91 2.53 -1.69
N GLY A 143 7.33 2.75 -2.89
CA GLY A 143 6.61 1.72 -3.64
C GLY A 143 7.52 0.56 -4.04
N GLY A 144 8.68 0.85 -4.59
CA GLY A 144 9.69 -0.14 -4.97
C GLY A 144 10.35 -0.84 -3.77
N ALA A 145 10.66 -0.07 -2.71
CA ALA A 145 11.36 -0.60 -1.53
C ALA A 145 10.48 -1.46 -0.61
N ALA A 146 9.21 -1.12 -0.48
CA ALA A 146 8.34 -1.75 0.53
C ALA A 146 6.87 -1.87 0.11
N GLY A 147 6.50 -1.57 -1.12
CA GLY A 147 5.10 -1.56 -1.56
C GLY A 147 4.25 -0.43 -0.97
N LEU A 148 4.87 0.64 -0.47
CA LEU A 148 4.21 1.73 0.26
C LEU A 148 3.87 2.95 -0.61
N SER A 149 3.76 2.76 -1.93
CA SER A 149 3.55 3.84 -2.90
C SER A 149 2.35 4.74 -2.57
N GLY A 150 1.24 4.14 -2.18
CA GLY A 150 -0.01 4.86 -1.94
C GLY A 150 -0.05 5.65 -0.64
N ALA A 151 0.71 5.25 0.37
CA ALA A 151 0.63 5.87 1.69
C ALA A 151 1.08 7.34 1.70
N ILE A 152 2.21 7.64 1.05
CA ILE A 152 2.75 9.00 0.92
C ILE A 152 1.81 9.90 0.13
N ILE A 153 1.31 9.39 -1.01
CA ILE A 153 0.35 10.15 -1.83
C ILE A 153 -0.94 10.43 -1.07
N THR A 154 -1.43 9.47 -0.28
CA THR A 154 -2.67 9.67 0.50
C THR A 154 -2.55 10.80 1.50
N VAL A 155 -1.39 10.94 2.17
CA VAL A 155 -1.13 12.09 3.07
C VAL A 155 -1.27 13.40 2.30
N TRP A 156 -0.62 13.53 1.16
CA TRP A 156 -0.69 14.74 0.35
C TRP A 156 -2.10 15.00 -0.20
N LEU A 157 -2.74 13.99 -0.78
CA LEU A 157 -4.09 14.15 -1.34
C LEU A 157 -5.14 14.47 -0.26
N SER A 158 -4.94 14.04 1.00
CA SER A 158 -5.84 14.38 2.11
C SER A 158 -5.81 15.86 2.49
N MET A 159 -4.76 16.59 2.11
CA MET A 159 -4.63 18.03 2.28
C MET A 159 -5.12 18.81 1.04
N ARG A 160 -5.66 18.13 0.04
CA ARG A 160 -6.23 18.75 -1.16
C ARG A 160 -7.76 18.78 -1.05
N PRO A 161 -8.44 19.73 -1.72
CA PRO A 161 -9.91 19.82 -1.72
C PRO A 161 -10.53 18.76 -2.65
N TYR A 162 -10.12 17.48 -2.48
CA TYR A 162 -10.61 16.38 -3.28
C TYR A 162 -11.61 15.53 -2.51
N SER A 163 -12.68 15.13 -3.20
CA SER A 163 -13.59 14.10 -2.71
C SER A 163 -12.88 12.74 -2.57
N LYS A 164 -13.50 11.80 -1.83
CA LYS A 164 -12.96 10.43 -1.70
C LYS A 164 -12.78 9.73 -3.06
N ASN A 165 -13.67 9.97 -4.02
CA ASN A 165 -13.60 9.38 -5.35
C ASN A 165 -12.49 10.01 -6.20
N GLU A 166 -12.32 11.33 -6.16
CA GLU A 166 -11.21 12.02 -6.84
C GLU A 166 -9.86 11.63 -6.27
N THR A 167 -9.74 11.52 -4.93
CA THR A 167 -8.53 11.02 -4.26
C THR A 167 -8.19 9.61 -4.73
N ARG A 168 -9.19 8.72 -4.76
CA ARG A 168 -9.01 7.33 -5.21
C ARG A 168 -8.69 7.24 -6.71
N ALA A 169 -9.21 8.15 -7.53
CA ALA A 169 -8.94 8.22 -8.98
C ALA A 169 -7.48 8.58 -9.32
N VAL A 170 -6.75 9.23 -8.40
CA VAL A 170 -5.30 9.42 -8.52
C VAL A 170 -4.55 8.26 -7.89
N LEU A 171 -4.93 7.89 -6.68
CA LEU A 171 -4.23 6.92 -5.83
C LEU A 171 -4.22 5.51 -6.43
N GLN A 172 -5.38 5.04 -6.92
CA GLN A 172 -5.53 3.67 -7.39
C GLN A 172 -4.69 3.38 -8.65
N PRO A 173 -4.79 4.18 -9.75
CA PRO A 173 -3.99 3.94 -10.94
C PRO A 173 -2.51 4.18 -10.69
N TYR A 174 -2.15 5.17 -9.86
CA TYR A 174 -0.78 5.38 -9.45
C TYR A 174 -0.20 4.13 -8.76
N ASN A 175 -0.94 3.60 -7.79
CA ASN A 175 -0.52 2.43 -7.01
C ASN A 175 -0.34 1.20 -7.91
N VAL A 176 -1.32 0.91 -8.78
CA VAL A 176 -1.25 -0.23 -9.71
C VAL A 176 -0.06 -0.09 -10.67
N ALA A 177 0.19 1.11 -11.20
CA ALA A 177 1.29 1.34 -12.13
C ALA A 177 2.67 1.23 -11.43
N VAL A 178 2.85 1.87 -10.27
CA VAL A 178 4.10 1.84 -9.52
C VAL A 178 4.42 0.41 -9.05
N LEU A 179 3.46 -0.26 -8.42
CA LEU A 179 3.68 -1.60 -7.90
C LEU A 179 3.77 -2.64 -9.03
N GLY A 180 3.02 -2.45 -10.13
CA GLY A 180 3.14 -3.29 -11.32
C GLY A 180 4.53 -3.21 -11.96
N LEU A 181 5.09 -2.01 -12.10
CA LEU A 181 6.46 -1.85 -12.59
C LEU A 181 7.48 -2.45 -11.62
N SER A 182 7.27 -2.31 -10.30
CA SER A 182 8.11 -2.95 -9.28
C SER A 182 8.08 -4.48 -9.40
N VAL A 183 6.89 -5.07 -9.63
CA VAL A 183 6.73 -6.52 -9.89
C VAL A 183 7.54 -6.94 -11.13
N LEU A 184 7.45 -6.19 -12.23
CA LEU A 184 8.18 -6.49 -13.46
C LEU A 184 9.71 -6.42 -13.24
N MET A 185 10.19 -5.42 -12.48
CA MET A 185 11.62 -5.30 -12.17
C MET A 185 12.10 -6.44 -11.28
N LEU A 186 11.35 -6.84 -10.26
CA LEU A 186 11.68 -7.99 -9.41
C LEU A 186 11.63 -9.30 -10.19
N ALA A 187 10.66 -9.45 -11.09
CA ALA A 187 10.60 -10.63 -11.97
C ALA A 187 11.82 -10.71 -12.90
N ALA A 188 12.22 -9.59 -13.50
CA ALA A 188 13.40 -9.51 -14.35
C ALA A 188 14.71 -9.80 -13.60
N SER A 189 14.78 -9.51 -12.30
CA SER A 189 15.93 -9.83 -11.44
C SER A 189 15.90 -11.27 -10.89
N GLY A 190 14.89 -12.09 -11.23
CA GLY A 190 14.77 -13.47 -10.75
C GLY A 190 14.37 -13.58 -9.27
N ALA A 191 13.77 -12.54 -8.68
CA ALA A 191 13.40 -12.52 -7.27
C ALA A 191 12.26 -13.48 -6.89
N TYR A 192 11.51 -13.99 -7.87
CA TYR A 192 10.39 -14.91 -7.63
C TYR A 192 10.82 -16.37 -7.74
N SER A 193 10.92 -17.05 -6.61
CA SER A 193 11.18 -18.49 -6.52
C SER A 193 9.90 -19.32 -6.73
N LEU A 194 10.05 -20.62 -6.95
CA LEU A 194 8.90 -21.54 -6.98
C LEU A 194 8.11 -21.50 -5.66
N SER A 195 8.82 -21.38 -4.53
CA SER A 195 8.19 -21.23 -3.20
C SER A 195 7.30 -19.98 -3.15
N SER A 196 7.80 -18.85 -3.66
CA SER A 196 7.03 -17.60 -3.71
C SER A 196 5.75 -17.75 -4.52
N LEU A 197 5.78 -18.53 -5.62
CA LEU A 197 4.58 -18.81 -6.44
C LEU A 197 3.56 -19.69 -5.69
N ILE A 198 4.03 -20.67 -4.90
CA ILE A 198 3.15 -21.50 -4.05
C ILE A 198 2.48 -20.62 -2.97
N TYR A 199 3.23 -19.73 -2.32
CA TYR A 199 2.69 -18.81 -1.31
C TYR A 199 1.68 -17.84 -1.92
N LEU A 200 1.93 -17.35 -3.13
CA LEU A 200 0.96 -16.55 -3.89
C LEU A 200 -0.32 -17.31 -4.16
N GLY A 201 -0.25 -18.62 -4.43
CA GLY A 201 -1.43 -19.48 -4.62
C GLY A 201 -2.37 -19.50 -3.40
N VAL A 202 -1.85 -19.23 -2.19
CA VAL A 202 -2.63 -19.13 -0.95
C VAL A 202 -3.06 -17.67 -0.68
N VAL A 203 -2.13 -16.75 -0.77
CA VAL A 203 -2.34 -15.33 -0.43
C VAL A 203 -3.34 -14.66 -1.38
N MET A 204 -3.25 -14.97 -2.68
CA MET A 204 -4.06 -14.30 -3.71
C MET A 204 -5.56 -14.56 -3.58
N PRO A 205 -6.06 -15.82 -3.48
CA PRO A 205 -7.50 -16.05 -3.32
C PRO A 205 -8.06 -15.36 -2.06
N ALA A 206 -7.37 -15.51 -0.93
CA ALA A 206 -7.77 -14.86 0.33
C ALA A 206 -7.81 -13.33 0.18
N GLY A 207 -6.79 -12.75 -0.45
CA GLY A 207 -6.70 -11.31 -0.64
C GLY A 207 -7.73 -10.76 -1.63
N LEU A 208 -7.99 -11.44 -2.73
CA LEU A 208 -8.98 -11.01 -3.72
C LEU A 208 -10.42 -11.06 -3.18
N ILE A 209 -10.76 -12.10 -2.40
CA ILE A 209 -12.05 -12.19 -1.71
C ILE A 209 -12.17 -11.07 -0.67
N ALA A 210 -11.15 -10.87 0.14
CA ALA A 210 -11.11 -9.82 1.15
C ALA A 210 -11.17 -8.41 0.53
N ALA A 211 -10.57 -8.19 -0.65
CA ALA A 211 -10.65 -6.93 -1.37
C ALA A 211 -12.10 -6.58 -1.77
N GLN A 212 -12.91 -7.56 -2.14
CA GLN A 212 -14.33 -7.33 -2.44
C GLN A 212 -15.09 -6.86 -1.19
N THR A 213 -14.82 -7.44 -0.02
CA THR A 213 -15.43 -6.99 1.24
C THR A 213 -14.98 -5.57 1.60
N GLY A 214 -13.71 -5.23 1.38
CA GLY A 214 -13.18 -3.87 1.53
C GLY A 214 -13.86 -2.86 0.60
N ILE A 215 -14.03 -3.21 -0.68
CA ILE A 215 -14.73 -2.39 -1.67
C ILE A 215 -16.20 -2.18 -1.28
N TRP A 216 -16.88 -3.23 -0.85
CA TRP A 216 -18.26 -3.16 -0.40
C TRP A 216 -18.40 -2.19 0.79
N LEU A 217 -17.50 -2.27 1.77
CA LEU A 217 -17.48 -1.37 2.92
C LEU A 217 -17.17 0.08 2.49
N PHE A 218 -16.19 0.29 1.60
CA PHE A 218 -15.88 1.63 1.05
C PHE A 218 -17.11 2.33 0.46
N LYS A 219 -17.96 1.59 -0.26
CA LYS A 219 -19.18 2.15 -0.87
C LYS A 219 -20.21 2.59 0.17
N ARG A 220 -20.22 1.96 1.36
CA ARG A 220 -21.21 2.23 2.42
C ARG A 220 -20.78 3.33 3.40
N LEU A 221 -19.47 3.54 3.58
CA LEU A 221 -18.97 4.53 4.51
C LEU A 221 -19.04 5.94 3.92
N ASP A 222 -19.40 6.91 4.77
CA ASP A 222 -19.17 8.32 4.47
C ASP A 222 -17.67 8.69 4.62
N THR A 223 -17.31 9.93 4.26
CA THR A 223 -15.92 10.38 4.29
C THR A 223 -15.33 10.40 5.70
N ALA A 224 -16.12 10.75 6.72
CA ALA A 224 -15.66 10.83 8.10
C ALA A 224 -15.47 9.43 8.71
N GLN A 225 -16.44 8.54 8.50
CA GLN A 225 -16.38 7.13 8.93
C GLN A 225 -15.20 6.41 8.28
N PHE A 226 -15.01 6.60 6.98
CA PHE A 226 -13.88 6.02 6.23
C PHE A 226 -12.54 6.46 6.82
N ARG A 227 -12.37 7.78 7.04
CA ARG A 227 -11.17 8.34 7.65
C ARG A 227 -10.93 7.79 9.05
N ARG A 228 -11.95 7.75 9.89
CA ARG A 228 -11.85 7.23 11.27
C ARG A 228 -11.44 5.76 11.28
N LEU A 229 -12.04 4.95 10.41
CA LEU A 229 -11.70 3.52 10.29
C LEU A 229 -10.24 3.32 9.88
N LEU A 230 -9.76 4.06 8.87
CA LEU A 230 -8.35 3.99 8.45
C LEU A 230 -7.39 4.35 9.58
N ILE A 231 -7.67 5.42 10.32
CA ILE A 231 -6.85 5.86 11.46
C ILE A 231 -6.73 4.73 12.50
N ILE A 232 -7.87 4.16 12.89
CA ILE A 232 -7.91 3.09 13.91
C ILE A 232 -7.11 1.87 13.42
N LEU A 233 -7.36 1.42 12.19
CA LEU A 233 -6.66 0.27 11.62
C LEU A 233 -5.15 0.50 11.54
N MET A 234 -4.72 1.66 11.08
CA MET A 234 -3.29 2.02 10.99
C MET A 234 -2.64 2.05 12.37
N PHE A 235 -3.28 2.72 13.34
CA PHE A 235 -2.73 2.85 14.68
C PHE A 235 -2.60 1.50 15.38
N VAL A 236 -3.67 0.71 15.40
CA VAL A 236 -3.68 -0.62 16.03
C VAL A 236 -2.65 -1.55 15.39
N SER A 237 -2.61 -1.59 14.05
CA SER A 237 -1.65 -2.44 13.34
C SER A 237 -0.20 -1.98 13.54
N GLY A 238 0.05 -0.66 13.58
CA GLY A 238 1.38 -0.11 13.84
C GLY A 238 1.89 -0.45 15.24
N VAL A 239 1.04 -0.29 16.27
CA VAL A 239 1.36 -0.68 17.65
C VAL A 239 1.66 -2.19 17.71
N MET A 240 0.80 -3.01 17.12
CA MET A 240 0.95 -4.46 17.14
C MET A 240 2.26 -4.91 16.46
N LEU A 241 2.61 -4.31 15.33
CA LEU A 241 3.83 -4.64 14.59
C LEU A 241 5.09 -4.26 15.38
N ILE A 242 5.11 -3.08 16.04
CA ILE A 242 6.24 -2.64 16.84
C ILE A 242 6.39 -3.51 18.09
N LEU A 243 5.31 -3.75 18.83
CA LEU A 243 5.36 -4.60 20.03
C LEU A 243 5.93 -5.98 19.66
N ARG A 244 5.47 -6.56 18.56
CA ARG A 244 5.94 -7.87 18.10
C ARG A 244 7.41 -7.85 17.66
N SER A 245 7.87 -6.77 17.03
CA SER A 245 9.28 -6.60 16.65
C SER A 245 10.20 -6.43 17.84
N LEU A 246 9.72 -5.84 18.95
CA LEU A 246 10.51 -5.64 20.17
C LEU A 246 10.50 -6.87 21.10
N THR A 247 9.41 -7.63 21.12
CA THR A 247 9.28 -8.82 21.99
C THR A 247 9.84 -10.09 21.37
N GLY A 248 10.17 -10.07 20.07
CA GLY A 248 10.66 -11.25 19.36
C GLY A 248 9.62 -12.37 19.16
N LEU A 249 8.31 -12.07 19.41
CA LEU A 249 7.19 -13.00 19.28
C LEU A 249 6.67 -13.06 17.85
#